data_0293fe008768d4060c9234787d0b0f70
#
_entry.id   0293fe008768d4060c9234787d0b0f70
#
_cell.length_a   1.000
_cell.length_b   1.000
_cell.length_c   1.000
_cell.angle_alpha   90.00
_cell.angle_beta   90.00
_cell.angle_gamma   90.00
#
_symmetry.space_group_name_H-M   'P 1'
#
loop_
_entity.id
_entity.type
_entity.pdbx_description
1 polymer ?
#
loop_
_entity_poly.entity_id
_entity_poly.type
_entity_poly.pdbx_seq_one_letter_code
_entity_poly.pdbx_strand_id
1 'polypeptide(L)'
;LWKAYPKFKQKCAFSTWLYRVALNAAIDLVRKESILPVCKGLSAQEDSICDSCLEENYVVDERERLYQAINQLPDVEKAIIILYLEGYEYKEISAIIGISDTNVGVKINRIKKQLIKRIQNGRQ
;
A
#
# COMPACT_ATOMS: atom_id res chain seq x y z
N LEU A 1 7.83 4.54 17.51
CA LEU A 1 8.04 3.09 17.63
C LEU A 1 8.36 2.68 19.08
N TRP A 2 9.31 3.34 19.70
CA TRP A 2 9.72 3.06 21.07
C TRP A 2 8.62 3.30 22.11
N LYS A 3 7.76 4.29 21.88
CA LYS A 3 6.60 4.59 22.74
C LYS A 3 5.48 3.56 22.62
N ALA A 4 5.40 2.82 21.52
CA ALA A 4 4.38 1.81 21.28
C ALA A 4 4.78 0.42 21.81
N TYR A 5 6.06 0.18 22.05
CA TYR A 5 6.56 -1.11 22.53
C TYR A 5 5.91 -1.60 23.84
N PRO A 6 5.64 -0.75 24.85
CA PRO A 6 4.95 -1.20 26.06
C PRO A 6 3.52 -1.71 25.82
N LYS A 7 2.91 -1.36 24.68
CA LYS A 7 1.56 -1.81 24.30
C LYS A 7 1.54 -3.17 23.60
N PHE A 8 2.73 -3.74 23.33
CA PHE A 8 2.84 -5.06 22.74
C PHE A 8 2.43 -6.15 23.72
N LYS A 9 1.27 -6.77 23.50
CA LYS A 9 0.69 -7.80 24.38
C LYS A 9 0.99 -9.24 23.93
N GLN A 10 1.94 -9.47 23.04
CA GLN A 10 2.32 -10.79 22.51
C GLN A 10 1.17 -11.63 21.90
N LYS A 11 0.09 -10.98 21.49
CA LYS A 11 -1.05 -11.66 20.85
C LYS A 11 -0.80 -12.04 19.39
N CYS A 12 0.27 -11.57 18.79
CA CYS A 12 0.67 -11.86 17.42
C CYS A 12 2.20 -11.84 17.31
N ALA A 13 2.74 -12.28 16.17
CA ALA A 13 4.17 -12.21 15.91
C ALA A 13 4.64 -10.73 16.01
N PHE A 14 5.84 -10.52 16.54
CA PHE A 14 6.42 -9.18 16.69
C PHE A 14 6.48 -8.42 15.36
N SER A 15 6.85 -9.09 14.28
CA SER A 15 6.86 -8.53 12.93
C SER A 15 5.48 -8.00 12.49
N THR A 16 4.43 -8.75 12.72
CA THR A 16 3.04 -8.35 12.40
C THR A 16 2.63 -7.11 13.21
N TRP A 17 2.95 -7.08 14.49
CA TRP A 17 2.69 -5.92 15.33
C TRP A 17 3.47 -4.69 14.86
N LEU A 18 4.75 -4.87 14.52
CA LEU A 18 5.61 -3.80 14.02
C LEU A 18 5.06 -3.22 12.71
N TYR A 19 4.67 -4.06 11.76
CA TYR A 19 4.04 -3.61 10.51
C TYR A 19 2.76 -2.83 10.77
N ARG A 20 1.93 -3.30 11.68
CA ARG A 20 0.69 -2.60 12.05
C ARG A 20 0.96 -1.21 12.62
N VAL A 21 1.91 -1.08 13.52
CA VAL A 21 2.28 0.21 14.11
C VAL A 21 2.87 1.16 13.05
N ALA A 22 3.78 0.66 12.23
CA ALA A 22 4.41 1.44 11.17
C ALA A 22 3.39 1.90 10.12
N LEU A 23 2.50 1.01 9.69
CA LEU A 23 1.47 1.31 8.71
C LEU A 23 0.48 2.36 9.22
N ASN A 24 0.00 2.20 10.46
CA ASN A 24 -0.90 3.18 11.08
C ASN A 24 -0.23 4.56 11.21
N ALA A 25 1.04 4.60 11.61
CA ALA A 25 1.80 5.84 11.68
C ALA A 25 1.97 6.49 10.30
N ALA A 26 2.25 5.71 9.27
CA ALA A 26 2.37 6.21 7.90
C ALA A 26 1.04 6.77 7.37
N ILE A 27 -0.08 6.07 7.60
CA ILE A 27 -1.42 6.53 7.21
C ILE A 27 -1.77 7.84 7.93
N ASP A 28 -1.47 7.95 9.22
CA ASP A 28 -1.72 9.17 9.99
C ASP A 28 -0.88 10.35 9.50
N LEU A 29 0.37 10.12 9.11
CA LEU A 29 1.22 11.14 8.50
C LEU A 29 0.65 11.64 7.18
N VAL A 30 0.28 10.73 6.28
CA VAL A 30 -0.32 11.08 4.97
C VAL A 30 -1.62 11.87 5.15
N ARG A 31 -2.47 11.48 6.10
CA ARG A 31 -3.69 12.21 6.42
C ARG A 31 -3.42 13.61 6.95
N LYS A 32 -2.42 13.79 7.80
CA LYS A 32 -2.00 15.11 8.31
C LYS A 32 -1.44 15.99 7.20
N GLU A 33 -0.63 15.46 6.31
CA GLU A 33 -0.09 16.19 5.16
C GLU A 33 -1.19 16.64 4.19
N SER A 34 -2.22 15.85 3.99
CA SER A 34 -3.36 16.23 3.14
C SER A 34 -4.23 17.35 3.75
N ILE A 35 -4.16 17.57 5.05
CA ILE A 35 -4.89 18.62 5.77
C ILE A 35 -4.09 19.94 5.81
N LEU A 36 -2.76 19.89 5.68
CA LEU A 36 -1.89 21.06 5.71
C LEU A 36 -1.58 21.54 4.28
N PRO A 37 -2.11 22.68 3.84
CA PRO A 37 -1.87 23.18 2.48
C PRO A 37 -0.45 23.73 2.24
N VAL A 38 0.45 23.61 3.21
CA VAL A 38 1.73 24.34 3.21
C VAL A 38 2.92 23.54 2.68
N CYS A 39 2.80 22.24 2.47
CA CYS A 39 3.93 21.40 2.05
C CYS A 39 3.88 20.97 0.58
N LYS A 40 3.46 21.84 -0.32
CA LYS A 40 3.59 21.59 -1.77
C LYS A 40 5.02 21.73 -2.31
N GLY A 41 5.99 22.02 -1.45
CA GLY A 41 7.36 22.31 -1.86
C GLY A 41 8.36 21.16 -1.71
N LEU A 42 8.00 20.05 -1.08
CA LEU A 42 8.95 18.97 -0.73
C LEU A 42 8.60 17.59 -1.32
N SER A 43 7.51 17.47 -2.04
CA SER A 43 7.14 16.21 -2.69
C SER A 43 7.73 16.02 -4.09
N ALA A 44 8.63 16.88 -4.50
CA ALA A 44 9.30 16.79 -5.80
C ALA A 44 10.70 16.18 -5.70
N GLN A 45 11.01 15.45 -4.66
CA GLN A 45 12.11 14.51 -4.73
C GLN A 45 11.54 13.14 -5.07
N GLU A 46 11.27 13.00 -6.33
CA GLU A 46 11.45 11.77 -7.05
C GLU A 46 12.88 11.30 -6.78
N ASP A 47 13.07 10.53 -5.76
CA ASP A 47 14.18 9.62 -5.76
C ASP A 47 13.89 8.57 -6.82
N SER A 48 14.20 8.93 -8.03
CA SER A 48 14.36 8.01 -9.13
C SER A 48 15.55 7.10 -8.81
N ILE A 49 15.32 6.16 -7.91
CA ILE A 49 16.14 4.98 -7.86
C ILE A 49 15.60 4.04 -8.93
N CYS A 50 15.92 4.34 -10.14
CA CYS A 50 15.91 3.37 -11.20
C CYS A 50 17.03 3.72 -12.14
N ASP A 51 18.22 3.31 -11.78
CA ASP A 51 19.23 3.10 -12.75
C ASP A 51 19.42 1.59 -12.94
N SER A 52 19.46 1.20 -14.18
CA SER A 52 19.70 -0.11 -14.74
C SER A 52 18.50 -1.03 -14.91
N CYS A 53 17.77 -0.83 -16.01
CA CYS A 53 17.35 -1.92 -16.88
C CYS A 53 16.98 -1.35 -18.24
N LEU A 54 17.98 -1.17 -19.06
CA LEU A 54 17.85 -0.98 -20.50
C LEU A 54 17.56 -2.34 -21.13
N GLU A 55 16.35 -2.84 -20.97
CA GLU A 55 15.79 -3.89 -21.83
C GLU A 55 14.35 -4.14 -21.37
N GLU A 56 13.41 -3.92 -22.24
CA GLU A 56 11.97 -4.19 -22.12
C GLU A 56 11.07 -2.96 -22.03
N ASN A 57 11.00 -2.20 -23.09
CA ASN A 57 10.06 -1.09 -23.24
C ASN A 57 8.56 -1.50 -23.16
N TYR A 58 8.23 -2.78 -23.30
CA TYR A 58 6.84 -3.27 -23.20
C TYR A 58 6.42 -3.62 -21.77
N VAL A 59 7.32 -4.20 -20.99
CA VAL A 59 7.03 -4.62 -19.62
C VAL A 59 7.00 -3.44 -18.66
N VAL A 60 7.81 -2.42 -18.92
CA VAL A 60 7.85 -1.18 -18.13
C VAL A 60 6.52 -0.44 -18.19
N ASP A 61 5.89 -0.38 -19.35
CA ASP A 61 4.62 0.31 -19.54
C ASP A 61 3.45 -0.37 -18.79
N GLU A 62 3.38 -1.69 -18.77
CA GLU A 62 2.36 -2.42 -18.01
C GLU A 62 2.56 -2.31 -16.49
N ARG A 63 3.78 -2.38 -16.02
CA ARG A 63 4.11 -2.16 -14.60
C ARG A 63 3.73 -0.75 -14.16
N GLU A 64 4.12 0.23 -14.93
CA GLU A 64 3.85 1.62 -14.61
C GLU A 64 2.34 1.92 -14.57
N ARG A 65 1.58 1.37 -15.51
CA ARG A 65 0.12 1.45 -15.50
C ARG A 65 -0.49 0.81 -14.27
N LEU A 66 0.03 -0.33 -13.85
CA LEU A 66 -0.41 -0.99 -12.61
C LEU A 66 -0.13 -0.11 -11.39
N TYR A 67 1.07 0.45 -11.28
CA TYR A 67 1.43 1.35 -10.17
C TYR A 67 0.58 2.62 -10.16
N GLN A 68 0.32 3.21 -11.32
CA GLN A 68 -0.57 4.37 -11.43
C GLN A 68 -1.99 4.02 -10.99
N ALA A 69 -2.50 2.87 -11.38
CA ALA A 69 -3.82 2.39 -10.95
C ALA A 69 -3.88 2.13 -9.44
N ILE A 70 -2.83 1.57 -8.86
CA ILE A 70 -2.70 1.36 -7.40
C ILE A 70 -2.65 2.70 -6.67
N ASN A 71 -1.91 3.67 -7.20
CA ASN A 71 -1.78 4.99 -6.58
C ASN A 71 -3.11 5.77 -6.50
N GLN A 72 -4.07 5.44 -7.33
CA GLN A 72 -5.41 6.02 -7.31
C GLN A 72 -6.37 5.35 -6.30
N LEU A 73 -5.93 4.29 -5.62
CA LEU A 73 -6.73 3.63 -4.60
C LEU A 73 -6.70 4.43 -3.27
N PRO A 74 -7.73 4.30 -2.43
CA PRO A 74 -7.67 4.78 -1.06
C PRO A 74 -6.51 4.14 -0.27
N ASP A 75 -5.95 4.85 0.70
CA ASP A 75 -4.74 4.44 1.43
C ASP A 75 -4.84 3.04 2.03
N VAL A 76 -5.98 2.70 2.62
CA VAL A 76 -6.22 1.37 3.21
C VAL A 76 -6.25 0.28 2.14
N GLU A 77 -6.90 0.52 1.01
CA GLU A 77 -6.97 -0.44 -0.10
C GLU A 77 -5.61 -0.61 -0.78
N LYS A 78 -4.85 0.48 -0.89
CA LYS A 78 -3.46 0.47 -1.37
C LYS A 78 -2.58 -0.39 -0.47
N ALA A 79 -2.66 -0.23 0.84
CA ALA A 79 -1.93 -1.05 1.80
C ALA A 79 -2.29 -2.55 1.69
N ILE A 80 -3.56 -2.88 1.57
CA ILE A 80 -4.04 -4.25 1.43
C ILE A 80 -3.47 -4.91 0.17
N ILE A 81 -3.54 -4.23 -0.98
CA ILE A 81 -3.07 -4.80 -2.24
C ILE A 81 -1.55 -4.94 -2.28
N ILE A 82 -0.81 -4.02 -1.70
CA ILE A 82 0.65 -4.11 -1.60
C ILE A 82 1.05 -5.33 -0.75
N LEU A 83 0.47 -5.49 0.42
CA LEU A 83 0.73 -6.66 1.27
C LEU A 83 0.38 -7.97 0.56
N TYR A 84 -0.72 -8.00 -0.17
CA TYR A 84 -1.10 -9.16 -0.97
C TYR A 84 -0.07 -9.48 -2.08
N LEU A 85 0.44 -8.47 -2.76
CA LEU A 85 1.46 -8.64 -3.82
C LEU A 85 2.80 -9.08 -3.25
N GLU A 86 3.12 -8.73 -2.01
CA GLU A 86 4.31 -9.19 -1.30
C GLU A 86 4.19 -10.64 -0.78
N GLY A 87 3.04 -11.27 -0.95
CA GLY A 87 2.82 -12.67 -0.62
C GLY A 87 2.29 -12.93 0.80
N TYR A 88 1.81 -11.92 1.49
CA TYR A 88 1.19 -12.11 2.81
C TYR A 88 -0.15 -12.85 2.69
N GLU A 89 -0.40 -13.76 3.62
CA GLU A 89 -1.67 -14.47 3.71
C GLU A 89 -2.80 -13.55 4.22
N TYR A 90 -4.04 -13.89 3.91
CA TYR A 90 -5.21 -13.11 4.34
C TYR A 90 -5.29 -12.92 5.86
N LYS A 91 -4.88 -13.94 6.62
CA LYS A 91 -4.81 -13.86 8.09
C LYS A 91 -3.78 -12.83 8.56
N GLU A 92 -2.63 -12.79 7.91
CA GLU A 92 -1.57 -11.82 8.22
C GLU A 92 -2.00 -10.41 7.87
N ILE A 93 -2.59 -10.21 6.69
CA ILE A 93 -3.15 -8.93 6.26
C ILE A 93 -4.25 -8.48 7.23
N SER A 94 -5.13 -9.38 7.62
CA SER A 94 -6.17 -9.15 8.62
C SER A 94 -5.59 -8.64 9.95
N ALA A 95 -4.54 -9.29 10.43
CA ALA A 95 -3.87 -8.89 11.67
C ALA A 95 -3.16 -7.53 11.56
N ILE A 96 -2.56 -7.22 10.40
CA ILE A 96 -1.85 -5.96 10.16
C ILE A 96 -2.86 -4.80 10.04
N ILE A 97 -3.90 -4.95 9.24
CA ILE A 97 -4.89 -3.91 8.94
C ILE A 97 -5.92 -3.76 10.07
N GLY A 98 -6.23 -4.85 10.78
CA GLY A 98 -7.20 -4.87 11.86
C GLY A 98 -8.65 -5.08 11.40
N ILE A 99 -8.84 -5.83 10.31
CA ILE A 99 -10.16 -6.25 9.79
C ILE A 99 -10.24 -7.78 9.76
N SER A 100 -11.42 -8.35 9.56
CA SER A 100 -11.57 -9.80 9.48
C SER A 100 -11.00 -10.39 8.19
N ASP A 101 -10.58 -11.66 8.23
CA ASP A 101 -10.04 -12.39 7.07
C ASP A 101 -11.03 -12.41 5.89
N THR A 102 -12.31 -12.58 6.18
CA THR A 102 -13.37 -12.54 5.18
C THR A 102 -13.43 -11.19 4.48
N ASN A 103 -13.33 -10.10 5.25
CA ASN A 103 -13.30 -8.73 4.71
C ASN A 103 -12.06 -8.47 3.87
N VAL A 104 -10.91 -9.01 4.26
CA VAL A 104 -9.67 -8.95 3.45
C VAL A 104 -9.92 -9.57 2.07
N GLY A 105 -10.47 -10.79 2.02
CA GLY A 105 -10.78 -11.47 0.77
C GLY A 105 -11.75 -10.69 -0.12
N VAL A 106 -12.82 -10.16 0.46
CA VAL A 106 -13.80 -9.33 -0.28
C VAL A 106 -13.14 -8.06 -0.82
N LYS A 107 -12.35 -7.37 -0.01
CA LYS A 107 -11.64 -6.15 -0.43
C LYS A 107 -10.63 -6.43 -1.54
N ILE A 108 -9.83 -7.49 -1.43
CA ILE A 108 -8.86 -7.87 -2.46
C ILE A 108 -9.57 -8.17 -3.79
N ASN A 109 -10.66 -8.93 -3.77
CA ASN A 109 -11.44 -9.20 -4.99
C ASN A 109 -12.00 -7.93 -5.61
N ARG A 110 -12.52 -7.02 -4.80
CA ARG A 110 -13.02 -5.72 -5.26
C ARG A 110 -11.91 -4.87 -5.87
N ILE A 111 -10.76 -4.78 -5.19
CA ILE A 111 -9.60 -4.04 -5.67
C ILE A 111 -9.10 -4.60 -7.01
N LYS A 112 -8.98 -5.93 -7.12
CA LYS A 112 -8.58 -6.58 -8.38
C LYS A 112 -9.50 -6.19 -9.55
N LYS A 113 -10.81 -6.23 -9.34
CA LYS A 113 -11.77 -5.81 -10.36
C LYS A 113 -11.63 -4.33 -10.74
N GLN A 114 -11.42 -3.48 -9.77
CA GLN A 114 -11.18 -2.05 -10.02
C GLN A 114 -9.89 -1.79 -10.79
N LEU A 115 -8.80 -2.48 -10.44
CA LEU A 115 -7.52 -2.36 -11.14
C LEU A 115 -7.62 -2.82 -12.59
N ILE A 116 -8.25 -3.98 -12.84
CA ILE A 116 -8.45 -4.48 -14.19
C ILE A 116 -9.25 -3.46 -15.04
N LYS A 117 -10.34 -2.93 -14.49
CA LYS A 117 -11.15 -1.93 -15.18
C LYS A 117 -10.37 -0.66 -15.51
N ARG A 118 -9.54 -0.18 -14.58
CA ARG A 118 -8.71 1.03 -14.80
C ARG A 118 -7.62 0.81 -15.84
N ILE A 119 -6.96 -0.34 -15.81
CA ILE A 119 -5.93 -0.70 -16.79
C ILE A 119 -6.54 -0.84 -18.20
N GLN A 120 -7.71 -1.45 -18.30
CA GLN A 120 -8.43 -1.58 -19.58
C GLN A 120 -8.87 -0.21 -20.14
N ASN A 121 -9.39 0.66 -19.29
CA ASN A 121 -9.77 2.01 -19.70
C ASN A 121 -8.57 2.89 -20.09
N GLY A 122 -7.40 2.65 -19.51
CA GLY A 122 -6.16 3.33 -19.88
C GLY A 122 -5.56 2.88 -21.22
N ARG A 123 -6.08 1.80 -21.84
CA ARG A 123 -5.68 1.36 -23.18
C ARG A 123 -6.38 2.11 -24.32
N GLN A 124 -7.39 2.87 -24.00
CA GLN A 124 -8.05 3.77 -24.93
C GLN A 124 -7.44 5.19 -24.81
#